data_f574af6cb30256fddab1b83b49b7a4dd
#
_entry.id   f574af6cb30256fddab1b83b49b7a4dd
#
_cell.length_a   1.000
_cell.length_b   1.000
_cell.length_c   1.000
_cell.angle_alpha   90.00
_cell.angle_beta   90.00
_cell.angle_gamma   90.00
#
_symmetry.space_group_name_H-M   'P 1'
#
loop_
_entity.id
_entity.type
_entity.pdbx_description
1 polymer ?
#
loop_
_entity_poly.entity_id
_entity_poly.type
_entity_poly.pdbx_seq_one_letter_code
_entity_poly.pdbx_strand_id
1 'polypeptide(L)'
;YENEWHFRPLKKGTARLALSAWEDNIPLQVLPVAFNYSSFKKFGKTVHIDFGAVIQETDIDRQDAEGKQLLQFNQLLRQQLHPLVYEIAPNDKASVKKQFGSGRSTFFYVLLFLPAVIGLLLHAPLFYPVKWFTKYRFCNSGHYDSVIHSLLMLLYPLYLLLAIIIAAHFTGWWALLVLPAFPFTAWAWVQWSEVLE
;
A
#
# COMPACT_ATOMS: atom_id res chain seq x y z
N TYR A 1 -8.15 14.75 1.69
CA TYR A 1 -7.80 13.46 2.30
C TYR A 1 -6.37 13.57 2.82
N GLU A 2 -6.18 13.41 4.13
CA GLU A 2 -4.87 13.34 4.75
C GLU A 2 -4.52 11.86 4.95
N ASN A 3 -3.27 11.51 4.68
CA ASN A 3 -2.75 10.18 4.92
C ASN A 3 -2.33 10.10 6.39
N GLU A 4 -3.10 9.39 7.21
CA GLU A 4 -2.87 9.25 8.64
C GLU A 4 -3.29 7.85 9.13
N TRP A 5 -2.68 7.40 10.22
CA TRP A 5 -3.08 6.19 10.93
C TRP A 5 -4.11 6.52 12.01
N HIS A 6 -5.26 7.04 11.58
CA HIS A 6 -6.34 7.41 12.48
C HIS A 6 -7.70 7.14 11.85
N PHE A 7 -8.57 6.48 12.61
CA PHE A 7 -9.92 6.14 12.16
C PHE A 7 -10.87 7.33 12.34
N ARG A 8 -11.13 8.05 11.27
CA ARG A 8 -12.03 9.20 11.25
C ARG A 8 -13.50 8.81 11.44
N PRO A 9 -14.34 9.74 11.92
CA PRO A 9 -15.79 9.52 11.96
C PRO A 9 -16.36 9.17 10.59
N LEU A 10 -17.21 8.13 10.55
CA LEU A 10 -17.85 7.69 9.33
C LEU A 10 -18.88 8.71 8.85
N LYS A 11 -18.91 8.93 7.52
CA LYS A 11 -19.93 9.73 6.87
C LYS A 11 -21.16 8.87 6.55
N LYS A 12 -22.33 9.53 6.32
CA LYS A 12 -23.61 8.85 6.06
C LYS A 12 -23.72 8.24 4.65
N GLY A 13 -22.77 8.47 3.75
CA GLY A 13 -22.88 8.06 2.35
C GLY A 13 -22.97 6.55 2.16
N THR A 14 -22.09 5.78 2.81
CA THR A 14 -22.11 4.30 2.73
C THR A 14 -23.41 3.73 3.32
N ALA A 15 -23.86 4.27 4.46
CA ALA A 15 -25.12 3.86 5.07
C ALA A 15 -26.32 4.10 4.15
N ARG A 16 -26.40 5.29 3.54
CA ARG A 16 -27.48 5.61 2.59
C ARG A 16 -27.48 4.67 1.38
N LEU A 17 -26.30 4.40 0.82
CA LEU A 17 -26.20 3.50 -0.32
C LEU A 17 -26.67 2.08 0.04
N ALA A 18 -26.27 1.56 1.21
CA ALA A 18 -26.66 0.23 1.65
C ALA A 18 -28.19 0.16 1.91
N LEU A 19 -28.75 1.13 2.62
CA LEU A 19 -30.20 1.16 2.91
C LEU A 19 -31.02 1.29 1.62
N SER A 20 -30.63 2.16 0.68
CA SER A 20 -31.30 2.29 -0.61
C SER A 20 -31.28 0.99 -1.42
N ALA A 21 -30.14 0.28 -1.44
CA ALA A 21 -30.05 -1.01 -2.13
C ALA A 21 -31.00 -2.06 -1.53
N TRP A 22 -31.11 -2.10 -0.21
CA TRP A 22 -32.02 -3.00 0.48
C TRP A 22 -33.49 -2.61 0.28
N GLU A 23 -33.82 -1.32 0.19
CA GLU A 23 -35.18 -0.83 -0.18
C GLU A 23 -35.56 -1.28 -1.58
N ASP A 24 -34.62 -1.33 -2.50
CA ASP A 24 -34.80 -1.83 -3.86
C ASP A 24 -34.76 -3.38 -3.94
N ASN A 25 -34.81 -4.09 -2.81
CA ASN A 25 -34.70 -5.55 -2.70
C ASN A 25 -33.43 -6.13 -3.33
N ILE A 26 -32.33 -5.38 -3.37
CA ILE A 26 -31.04 -5.87 -3.82
C ILE A 26 -30.36 -6.62 -2.63
N PRO A 27 -29.98 -7.90 -2.78
CA PRO A 27 -29.35 -8.68 -1.71
C PRO A 27 -27.88 -8.25 -1.49
N LEU A 28 -27.69 -7.00 -1.06
CA LEU A 28 -26.39 -6.41 -0.82
C LEU A 28 -25.78 -6.93 0.48
N GLN A 29 -24.50 -7.32 0.42
CA GLN A 29 -23.66 -7.60 1.57
C GLN A 29 -22.54 -6.55 1.66
N VAL A 30 -22.33 -5.99 2.84
CA VAL A 30 -21.28 -4.99 3.08
C VAL A 30 -20.14 -5.62 3.85
N LEU A 31 -18.96 -5.72 3.22
CA LEU A 31 -17.76 -6.25 3.84
C LEU A 31 -16.86 -5.09 4.30
N PRO A 32 -16.69 -4.87 5.61
CA PRO A 32 -15.74 -3.90 6.14
C PRO A 32 -14.30 -4.36 5.86
N VAL A 33 -13.48 -3.47 5.27
CA VAL A 33 -12.08 -3.77 4.98
C VAL A 33 -11.21 -2.60 5.43
N ALA A 34 -10.16 -2.90 6.20
CA ALA A 34 -9.13 -1.93 6.57
C ALA A 34 -7.84 -2.15 5.78
N PHE A 35 -7.25 -1.06 5.30
CA PHE A 35 -5.95 -1.04 4.66
C PHE A 35 -4.97 -0.32 5.57
N ASN A 36 -4.06 -1.06 6.19
CA ASN A 36 -3.04 -0.54 7.09
C ASN A 36 -1.69 -0.48 6.36
N TYR A 37 -1.11 0.72 6.26
CA TYR A 37 0.13 0.97 5.52
C TYR A 37 1.28 1.22 6.49
N SER A 38 2.45 0.61 6.26
CA SER A 38 3.66 0.88 7.04
C SER A 38 4.22 2.29 6.80
N SER A 39 3.89 2.89 5.67
CA SER A 39 4.26 4.26 5.31
C SER A 39 3.32 4.79 4.22
N PHE A 40 3.07 6.09 4.21
CA PHE A 40 2.29 6.75 3.16
C PHE A 40 3.14 7.33 2.03
N LYS A 41 4.47 7.43 2.21
CA LYS A 41 5.38 8.06 1.24
C LYS A 41 6.53 7.16 0.77
N LYS A 42 6.69 5.99 1.39
CA LYS A 42 7.80 5.08 1.06
C LYS A 42 7.43 4.21 -0.14
N PHE A 43 8.35 4.08 -1.09
CA PHE A 43 8.29 3.03 -2.10
C PHE A 43 8.66 1.69 -1.45
N GLY A 44 7.92 0.61 -1.79
CA GLY A 44 8.14 -0.71 -1.20
C GLY A 44 7.65 -0.82 0.24
N LYS A 45 6.47 -0.26 0.53
CA LYS A 45 5.79 -0.36 1.83
C LYS A 45 5.12 -1.71 2.04
N THR A 46 4.96 -2.11 3.29
CA THR A 46 4.10 -3.22 3.69
C THR A 46 2.65 -2.73 3.82
N VAL A 47 1.71 -3.51 3.34
CA VAL A 47 0.27 -3.26 3.47
C VAL A 47 -0.39 -4.47 4.09
N HIS A 48 -1.08 -4.28 5.23
CA HIS A 48 -1.96 -5.29 5.80
C HIS A 48 -3.39 -4.99 5.39
N ILE A 49 -4.11 -6.01 4.95
CA ILE A 49 -5.51 -5.92 4.55
C ILE A 49 -6.29 -6.82 5.50
N ASP A 50 -7.08 -6.17 6.37
CA ASP A 50 -7.84 -6.86 7.40
C ASP A 50 -9.33 -6.77 7.08
N PHE A 51 -10.04 -7.90 7.21
CA PHE A 51 -11.45 -8.02 6.87
C PHE A 51 -12.30 -8.16 8.14
N GLY A 52 -13.38 -7.38 8.23
CA GLY A 52 -14.37 -7.49 9.27
C GLY A 52 -15.47 -8.51 8.95
N ALA A 53 -16.45 -8.64 9.84
CA ALA A 53 -17.61 -9.43 9.57
C ALA A 53 -18.54 -8.74 8.57
N VAL A 54 -19.15 -9.53 7.70
CA VAL A 54 -20.13 -9.04 6.72
C VAL A 54 -21.35 -8.46 7.44
N ILE A 55 -21.77 -7.29 7.00
CA ILE A 55 -23.01 -6.62 7.45
C ILE A 55 -24.08 -6.89 6.41
N GLN A 56 -25.25 -7.37 6.87
CA GLN A 56 -26.41 -7.70 6.04
C GLN A 56 -27.60 -6.86 6.45
N GLU A 57 -28.64 -6.88 5.63
CA GLU A 57 -29.90 -6.19 5.93
C GLU A 57 -30.51 -6.61 7.28
N THR A 58 -30.40 -7.90 7.62
CA THR A 58 -30.91 -8.48 8.87
C THR A 58 -30.26 -7.92 10.14
N ASP A 59 -29.10 -7.26 10.01
CA ASP A 59 -28.39 -6.65 11.14
C ASP A 59 -28.94 -5.26 11.49
N ILE A 60 -29.87 -4.74 10.69
CA ILE A 60 -30.47 -3.40 10.83
C ILE A 60 -31.97 -3.55 11.07
N ASP A 61 -32.49 -2.84 12.09
CA ASP A 61 -33.94 -2.80 12.33
C ASP A 61 -34.60 -1.91 11.28
N ARG A 62 -35.30 -2.55 10.32
CA ARG A 62 -35.97 -1.88 9.21
C ARG A 62 -37.30 -1.21 9.64
N GLN A 63 -37.80 -1.46 10.86
CA GLN A 63 -38.98 -0.80 11.38
C GLN A 63 -38.73 0.58 11.98
N ASP A 64 -37.46 0.88 12.26
CA ASP A 64 -37.02 2.19 12.76
C ASP A 64 -37.09 3.27 11.68
N ALA A 65 -37.21 4.54 12.12
CA ALA A 65 -37.09 5.67 11.20
C ALA A 65 -35.74 5.69 10.50
N GLU A 66 -35.67 6.15 9.23
CA GLU A 66 -34.49 6.19 8.39
C GLU A 66 -33.26 6.76 9.12
N GLY A 67 -33.40 7.84 9.89
CA GLY A 67 -32.34 8.44 10.66
C GLY A 67 -31.71 7.51 11.69
N LYS A 68 -32.52 6.64 12.32
CA LYS A 68 -32.03 5.63 13.26
C LYS A 68 -31.35 4.47 12.55
N GLN A 69 -31.90 4.01 11.42
CA GLN A 69 -31.27 2.97 10.58
C GLN A 69 -29.89 3.39 10.11
N LEU A 70 -29.73 4.65 9.65
CA LEU A 70 -28.44 5.23 9.27
C LEU A 70 -27.45 5.25 10.44
N LEU A 71 -27.91 5.60 11.63
CA LEU A 71 -27.07 5.61 12.85
C LEU A 71 -26.65 4.21 13.24
N GLN A 72 -27.57 3.25 13.26
CA GLN A 72 -27.33 1.85 13.60
C GLN A 72 -26.31 1.24 12.61
N PHE A 73 -26.48 1.45 11.30
CA PHE A 73 -25.53 0.99 10.30
C PHE A 73 -24.12 1.55 10.54
N ASN A 74 -24.02 2.87 10.76
CA ASN A 74 -22.71 3.50 11.00
C ASN A 74 -22.05 3.04 12.30
N GLN A 75 -22.85 2.77 13.35
CA GLN A 75 -22.34 2.20 14.59
C GLN A 75 -21.80 0.78 14.37
N LEU A 76 -22.55 -0.06 13.67
CA LEU A 76 -22.15 -1.42 13.36
C LEU A 76 -20.88 -1.44 12.48
N LEU A 77 -20.87 -0.63 11.41
CA LEU A 77 -19.70 -0.49 10.54
C LEU A 77 -18.46 0.00 11.33
N ARG A 78 -18.66 0.95 12.24
CA ARG A 78 -17.57 1.43 13.11
C ARG A 78 -17.07 0.35 14.05
N GLN A 79 -17.96 -0.42 14.67
CA GLN A 79 -17.59 -1.54 15.54
C GLN A 79 -16.77 -2.60 14.82
N GLN A 80 -17.06 -2.86 13.54
CA GLN A 80 -16.32 -3.79 12.71
C GLN A 80 -14.97 -3.25 12.26
N LEU A 81 -14.89 -1.96 11.90
CA LEU A 81 -13.66 -1.36 11.39
C LEU A 81 -12.65 -0.96 12.48
N HIS A 82 -13.13 -0.52 13.65
CA HIS A 82 -12.26 0.00 14.72
C HIS A 82 -11.16 -1.00 15.16
N PRO A 83 -11.43 -2.30 15.36
CA PRO A 83 -10.39 -3.26 15.73
C PRO A 83 -9.43 -3.62 14.61
N LEU A 84 -9.78 -3.32 13.35
CA LEU A 84 -8.97 -3.64 12.17
C LEU A 84 -7.99 -2.52 11.81
N VAL A 85 -8.25 -1.28 12.24
CA VAL A 85 -7.42 -0.12 11.92
C VAL A 85 -6.31 0.02 12.96
N TYR A 86 -5.07 0.17 12.49
CA TYR A 86 -3.93 0.43 13.37
C TYR A 86 -3.88 1.91 13.72
N GLU A 87 -4.28 2.23 14.96
CA GLU A 87 -4.17 3.57 15.52
C GLU A 87 -2.72 3.83 15.94
N ILE A 88 -1.98 4.60 15.14
CA ILE A 88 -0.56 4.90 15.37
C ILE A 88 -0.39 6.42 15.44
N ALA A 89 0.21 6.90 16.52
CA ALA A 89 0.49 8.32 16.67
C ALA A 89 1.51 8.82 15.60
N PRO A 90 1.39 10.08 15.14
CA PRO A 90 2.37 10.66 14.23
C PRO A 90 3.79 10.51 14.77
N ASN A 91 4.72 10.03 13.93
CA ASN A 91 6.14 9.79 14.25
C ASN A 91 6.44 8.66 15.25
N ASP A 92 5.47 7.84 15.63
CA ASP A 92 5.70 6.66 16.48
C ASP A 92 6.27 5.49 15.66
N LYS A 93 7.58 5.55 15.42
CA LYS A 93 8.31 4.49 14.70
C LYS A 93 8.30 3.15 15.43
N ALA A 94 8.21 3.15 16.75
CA ALA A 94 8.21 1.91 17.53
C ALA A 94 6.92 1.12 17.27
N SER A 95 5.77 1.77 17.27
CA SER A 95 4.49 1.14 16.95
C SER A 95 4.43 0.70 15.48
N VAL A 96 4.94 1.51 14.53
CA VAL A 96 5.05 1.08 13.13
C VAL A 96 5.90 -0.19 13.01
N LYS A 97 7.07 -0.23 13.65
CA LYS A 97 7.95 -1.41 13.63
C LYS A 97 7.30 -2.63 14.29
N LYS A 98 6.55 -2.44 15.37
CA LYS A 98 5.82 -3.52 16.05
C LYS A 98 4.72 -4.12 15.18
N GLN A 99 3.96 -3.29 14.46
CA GLN A 99 2.83 -3.72 13.65
C GLN A 99 3.25 -4.26 12.28
N PHE A 100 4.26 -3.66 11.65
CA PHE A 100 4.66 -3.98 10.28
C PHE A 100 6.04 -4.63 10.16
N GLY A 101 6.75 -4.83 11.28
CA GLY A 101 8.08 -5.43 11.26
C GLY A 101 8.04 -6.85 10.68
N SER A 102 8.92 -7.12 9.73
CA SER A 102 8.90 -8.37 8.95
C SER A 102 9.28 -9.62 9.74
N GLY A 103 9.78 -9.50 10.96
CA GLY A 103 10.22 -10.64 11.79
C GLY A 103 11.30 -11.52 11.14
N ARG A 104 11.90 -11.10 10.02
CA ARG A 104 12.88 -11.87 9.27
C ARG A 104 14.20 -11.97 10.04
N SER A 105 14.89 -13.11 9.87
CA SER A 105 16.15 -13.34 10.58
C SER A 105 17.27 -12.42 10.07
N THR A 106 18.23 -12.09 10.93
CA THR A 106 19.42 -11.34 10.56
C THR A 106 20.21 -12.00 9.40
N PHE A 107 20.20 -13.34 9.36
CA PHE A 107 20.83 -14.10 8.29
C PHE A 107 20.25 -13.77 6.90
N PHE A 108 18.93 -13.59 6.82
CA PHE A 108 18.27 -13.18 5.57
C PHE A 108 18.78 -11.84 5.05
N TYR A 109 18.96 -10.86 5.93
CA TYR A 109 19.48 -9.54 5.54
C TYR A 109 20.96 -9.56 5.18
N VAL A 110 21.76 -10.39 5.86
CA VAL A 110 23.18 -10.58 5.51
C VAL A 110 23.31 -11.20 4.11
N LEU A 111 22.47 -12.19 3.79
CA LEU A 111 22.46 -12.82 2.47
C LEU A 111 22.05 -11.85 1.36
N LEU A 112 21.07 -10.98 1.65
CA LEU A 112 20.60 -10.00 0.67
C LEU A 112 21.46 -8.73 0.56
N PHE A 113 22.44 -8.54 1.43
CA PHE A 113 23.26 -7.32 1.45
C PHE A 113 23.91 -7.03 0.10
N LEU A 114 24.65 -8.00 -0.45
CA LEU A 114 25.33 -7.82 -1.74
C LEU A 114 24.34 -7.59 -2.91
N PRO A 115 23.32 -8.41 -3.11
CA PRO A 115 22.27 -8.13 -4.11
C PRO A 115 21.59 -6.77 -3.92
N ALA A 116 21.36 -6.34 -2.68
CA ALA A 116 20.72 -5.06 -2.37
C ALA A 116 21.62 -3.88 -2.79
N VAL A 117 22.92 -3.93 -2.48
CA VAL A 117 23.87 -2.89 -2.91
C VAL A 117 23.94 -2.79 -4.44
N ILE A 118 24.02 -3.94 -5.11
CA ILE A 118 23.97 -3.99 -6.58
C ILE A 118 22.67 -3.39 -7.08
N GLY A 119 21.53 -3.75 -6.47
CA GLY A 119 20.21 -3.23 -6.80
C GLY A 119 20.13 -1.71 -6.64
N LEU A 120 20.65 -1.16 -5.54
CA LEU A 120 20.73 0.28 -5.35
C LEU A 120 21.49 0.97 -6.50
N LEU A 121 22.67 0.47 -6.83
CA LEU A 121 23.52 1.07 -7.87
C LEU A 121 22.86 0.98 -9.25
N LEU A 122 22.32 -0.18 -9.60
CA LEU A 122 21.69 -0.40 -10.91
C LEU A 122 20.40 0.39 -11.09
N HIS A 123 19.61 0.59 -10.04
CA HIS A 123 18.32 1.28 -10.15
C HIS A 123 18.38 2.77 -9.79
N ALA A 124 19.47 3.24 -9.20
CA ALA A 124 19.67 4.64 -8.85
C ALA A 124 19.43 5.62 -10.02
N PRO A 125 19.91 5.35 -11.26
CA PRO A 125 19.71 6.26 -12.40
C PRO A 125 18.24 6.44 -12.79
N LEU A 126 17.38 5.46 -12.54
CA LEU A 126 15.95 5.57 -12.77
C LEU A 126 15.23 6.13 -11.52
N PHE A 127 15.52 5.57 -10.35
CA PHE A 127 14.76 5.84 -9.12
C PHE A 127 14.92 7.28 -8.62
N TYR A 128 16.17 7.80 -8.56
CA TYR A 128 16.40 9.13 -8.00
C TYR A 128 15.83 10.27 -8.84
N PRO A 129 15.94 10.30 -10.17
CA PRO A 129 15.28 11.31 -11.00
C PRO A 129 13.75 11.28 -10.85
N VAL A 130 13.13 10.10 -10.87
CA VAL A 130 11.68 9.94 -10.66
C VAL A 130 11.29 10.45 -9.27
N LYS A 131 12.02 10.04 -8.22
CA LYS A 131 11.77 10.51 -6.85
C LYS A 131 11.92 12.02 -6.71
N TRP A 132 12.96 12.60 -7.31
CA TRP A 132 13.19 14.05 -7.30
C TRP A 132 12.05 14.81 -8.01
N PHE A 133 11.68 14.39 -9.21
CA PHE A 133 10.57 14.97 -9.96
C PHE A 133 9.26 14.89 -9.18
N THR A 134 8.93 13.71 -8.65
CA THR A 134 7.70 13.51 -7.86
C THR A 134 7.72 14.38 -6.60
N LYS A 135 8.85 14.47 -5.91
CA LYS A 135 9.00 15.35 -4.74
C LYS A 135 8.82 16.81 -5.11
N TYR A 136 9.41 17.27 -6.22
CA TYR A 136 9.34 18.66 -6.67
C TYR A 136 7.90 19.08 -7.01
N ARG A 137 7.14 18.21 -7.70
CA ARG A 137 5.79 18.55 -8.22
C ARG A 137 4.64 18.18 -7.30
N PHE A 138 4.78 17.15 -6.48
CA PHE A 138 3.68 16.49 -5.76
C PHE A 138 3.92 16.29 -4.26
N CYS A 139 4.95 16.93 -3.65
CA CYS A 139 5.31 16.69 -2.24
C CYS A 139 4.19 16.99 -1.24
N ASN A 140 3.32 17.95 -1.55
CA ASN A 140 2.21 18.38 -0.71
C ASN A 140 0.85 17.84 -1.18
N SER A 141 0.83 16.95 -2.17
CA SER A 141 -0.40 16.35 -2.65
C SER A 141 -0.59 14.96 -2.07
N GLY A 142 -1.84 14.55 -1.81
CA GLY A 142 -2.17 13.16 -1.45
C GLY A 142 -1.85 12.13 -2.55
N HIS A 143 -1.39 12.60 -3.72
CA HIS A 143 -1.08 11.77 -4.88
C HIS A 143 0.41 11.44 -5.04
N TYR A 144 1.27 11.90 -4.11
CA TYR A 144 2.72 11.64 -4.18
C TYR A 144 3.06 10.17 -4.43
N ASP A 145 2.44 9.30 -3.65
CA ASP A 145 2.67 7.86 -3.72
C ASP A 145 2.19 7.26 -5.05
N SER A 146 1.00 7.61 -5.49
CA SER A 146 0.44 7.12 -6.76
C SER A 146 1.29 7.56 -7.95
N VAL A 147 1.78 8.80 -7.95
CA VAL A 147 2.60 9.33 -9.06
C VAL A 147 3.95 8.63 -9.14
N ILE A 148 4.66 8.43 -8.01
CA ILE A 148 5.96 7.75 -8.04
C ILE A 148 5.83 6.29 -8.52
N HIS A 149 4.79 5.57 -8.07
CA HIS A 149 4.53 4.19 -8.50
C HIS A 149 4.17 4.12 -9.97
N SER A 150 3.30 5.00 -10.47
CA SER A 150 2.91 5.03 -11.88
C SER A 150 4.09 5.36 -12.79
N LEU A 151 4.92 6.33 -12.43
CA LEU A 151 6.11 6.68 -13.22
C LEU A 151 7.12 5.53 -13.25
N LEU A 152 7.39 4.89 -12.10
CA LEU A 152 8.29 3.74 -12.08
C LEU A 152 7.72 2.57 -12.87
N MET A 153 6.41 2.30 -12.77
CA MET A 153 5.75 1.23 -13.53
C MET A 153 5.88 1.44 -15.04
N LEU A 154 5.71 2.68 -15.52
CA LEU A 154 5.80 3.01 -16.95
C LEU A 154 7.25 3.02 -17.46
N LEU A 155 8.17 3.56 -16.67
CA LEU A 155 9.56 3.76 -17.10
C LEU A 155 10.43 2.50 -16.92
N TYR A 156 10.09 1.63 -15.97
CA TYR A 156 10.90 0.47 -15.65
C TYR A 156 11.07 -0.52 -16.82
N PRO A 157 10.03 -0.88 -17.59
CA PRO A 157 10.19 -1.74 -18.77
C PRO A 157 11.14 -1.14 -19.83
N LEU A 158 11.05 0.18 -20.06
CA LEU A 158 11.94 0.88 -21.00
C LEU A 158 13.39 0.90 -20.49
N TYR A 159 13.56 1.13 -19.20
CA TYR A 159 14.86 1.10 -18.53
C TYR A 159 15.50 -0.30 -18.59
N LEU A 160 14.70 -1.34 -18.35
CA LEU A 160 15.14 -2.73 -18.44
C LEU A 160 15.56 -3.09 -19.86
N LEU A 161 14.78 -2.68 -20.87
CA LEU A 161 15.12 -2.87 -22.28
C LEU A 161 16.45 -2.19 -22.63
N LEU A 162 16.65 -0.94 -22.19
CA LEU A 162 17.89 -0.21 -22.39
C LEU A 162 19.09 -0.94 -21.73
N ALA A 163 18.90 -1.45 -20.51
CA ALA A 163 19.93 -2.21 -19.81
C ALA A 163 20.32 -3.50 -20.55
N ILE A 164 19.34 -4.20 -21.11
CA ILE A 164 19.56 -5.40 -21.95
C ILE A 164 20.34 -5.05 -23.21
N ILE A 165 19.96 -3.97 -23.91
CA ILE A 165 20.65 -3.54 -25.14
C ILE A 165 22.12 -3.21 -24.84
N ILE A 166 22.38 -2.46 -23.74
CA ILE A 166 23.74 -2.14 -23.32
C ILE A 166 24.52 -3.41 -22.97
N ALA A 167 23.94 -4.31 -22.19
CA ALA A 167 24.59 -5.58 -21.82
C ALA A 167 24.87 -6.44 -23.04
N ALA A 168 23.95 -6.52 -24.01
CA ALA A 168 24.09 -7.32 -25.23
C ALA A 168 25.29 -6.87 -26.08
N HIS A 169 25.60 -5.57 -26.07
CA HIS A 169 26.77 -5.05 -26.76
C HIS A 169 28.09 -5.65 -26.23
N PHE A 170 28.16 -5.96 -24.92
CA PHE A 170 29.37 -6.48 -24.28
C PHE A 170 29.38 -8.00 -24.09
N THR A 171 28.20 -8.61 -23.90
CA THR A 171 28.07 -10.01 -23.47
C THR A 171 27.26 -10.91 -24.39
N GLY A 172 26.73 -10.35 -25.51
CA GLY A 172 25.90 -11.10 -26.45
C GLY A 172 24.66 -11.72 -25.76
N TRP A 173 24.43 -13.01 -25.95
CA TRP A 173 23.27 -13.73 -25.42
C TRP A 173 23.14 -13.73 -23.89
N TRP A 174 24.24 -13.58 -23.16
CA TRP A 174 24.25 -13.49 -21.70
C TRP A 174 23.49 -12.26 -21.17
N ALA A 175 23.25 -11.26 -22.01
CA ALA A 175 22.42 -10.09 -21.66
C ALA A 175 20.99 -10.47 -21.22
N LEU A 176 20.47 -11.63 -21.65
CA LEU A 176 19.15 -12.09 -21.20
C LEU A 176 19.07 -12.36 -19.68
N LEU A 177 20.21 -12.58 -19.02
CA LEU A 177 20.27 -12.69 -17.55
C LEU A 177 19.87 -11.40 -16.83
N VAL A 178 19.91 -10.25 -17.50
CA VAL A 178 19.43 -8.98 -16.96
C VAL A 178 17.94 -9.04 -16.61
N LEU A 179 17.13 -9.80 -17.37
CA LEU A 179 15.68 -9.94 -17.14
C LEU A 179 15.33 -10.43 -15.73
N PRO A 180 15.89 -11.55 -15.21
CA PRO A 180 15.64 -11.97 -13.84
C PRO A 180 16.51 -11.22 -12.81
N ALA A 181 17.75 -10.82 -13.17
CA ALA A 181 18.68 -10.21 -12.22
C ALA A 181 18.26 -8.81 -11.76
N PHE A 182 17.75 -7.96 -12.68
CA PHE A 182 17.31 -6.60 -12.33
C PHE A 182 16.14 -6.60 -11.36
N PRO A 183 15.00 -7.26 -11.64
CA PRO A 183 13.90 -7.33 -10.68
C PRO A 183 14.32 -7.95 -9.34
N PHE A 184 15.15 -8.99 -9.36
CA PHE A 184 15.66 -9.61 -8.13
C PHE A 184 16.49 -8.64 -7.29
N THR A 185 17.42 -7.91 -7.90
CA THR A 185 18.26 -6.94 -7.18
C THR A 185 17.45 -5.73 -6.70
N ALA A 186 16.45 -5.27 -7.46
CA ALA A 186 15.49 -4.25 -7.01
C ALA A 186 14.72 -4.71 -5.79
N TRP A 187 14.17 -5.94 -5.84
CA TRP A 187 13.49 -6.55 -4.71
C TRP A 187 14.41 -6.67 -3.48
N ALA A 188 15.64 -7.16 -3.67
CA ALA A 188 16.62 -7.27 -2.59
C ALA A 188 16.90 -5.93 -1.91
N TRP A 189 17.01 -4.85 -2.69
CA TRP A 189 17.15 -3.49 -2.15
C TRP A 189 15.94 -3.06 -1.34
N VAL A 190 14.73 -3.27 -1.85
CA VAL A 190 13.50 -2.93 -1.13
C VAL A 190 13.45 -3.65 0.22
N GLN A 191 13.72 -4.97 0.23
CA GLN A 191 13.73 -5.76 1.46
C GLN A 191 14.78 -5.28 2.46
N TRP A 192 15.99 -4.96 1.97
CA TRP A 192 17.09 -4.54 2.82
C TRP A 192 16.90 -3.11 3.35
N SER A 193 16.26 -2.23 2.59
CA SER A 193 15.99 -0.85 3.01
C SER A 193 15.03 -0.75 4.21
N GLU A 194 14.27 -1.80 4.52
CA GLU A 194 13.45 -1.88 5.75
C GLU A 194 14.30 -1.86 7.03
N VAL A 195 15.56 -2.29 6.96
CA VAL A 195 16.48 -2.33 8.13
C VAL A 195 17.07 -0.95 8.43
N LEU A 196 17.15 -0.07 7.43
CA LEU A 196 17.77 1.26 7.57
C LEU A 196 16.86 2.30 8.23
N GLU A 197 15.59 1.98 8.48
CA GLU A 197 14.58 2.86 9.09
C GLU A 197 14.18 2.39 10.49
#